data_f2adc19d6f294a2e71cf9c9facf9ce72
#
_entry.id   f2adc19d6f294a2e71cf9c9facf9ce72
#
_cell.length_a   1.000
_cell.length_b   1.000
_cell.length_c   1.000
_cell.angle_alpha   90.00
_cell.angle_beta   90.00
_cell.angle_gamma   90.00
#
_symmetry.space_group_name_H-M   'P 1'
#
loop_
_entity.id
_entity.type
_entity.pdbx_description
1 polymer ?
#
loop_
_entity_poly.entity_id
_entity_poly.type
_entity_poly.pdbx_seq_one_letter_code
_entity_poly.pdbx_strand_id
1 'polypeptide(L)'
;VLVNGAVSSSKQLTLDGFSNAPTSGEKFKIGAGTTEYTIQSVNATGVSGEYIVIIDQSVSASDNATIEFTTSRVFTGLDTDPDLTGKTVHATSGSNEDDDIRYYGSSTVSSGGVANFQLPASACDIGLTYTVEIETLPMDSVTPVRGLGSTYGLPRKIGKTILELSKTYNLQVNGNDVLLNDNGLQMVGFTGKKDIHTLGYSQTPNVTISQSVPVPMRIVAITSEVYY
;
A
#
# COMPACT_ATOMS: atom_id res chain seq x y z
N VAL A 1 25.73 4.78 -10.96
CA VAL A 1 25.18 4.42 -12.28
C VAL A 1 25.61 5.47 -13.28
N LEU A 2 25.96 5.04 -14.48
CA LEU A 2 26.45 5.92 -15.55
C LEU A 2 25.66 5.68 -16.83
N VAL A 3 25.63 6.66 -17.71
CA VAL A 3 25.14 6.49 -19.10
C VAL A 3 26.22 5.76 -19.90
N ASN A 4 25.88 4.63 -20.51
CA ASN A 4 26.78 3.89 -21.38
C ASN A 4 26.49 4.25 -22.84
N GLY A 5 27.40 4.99 -23.45
CA GLY A 5 27.29 5.57 -24.78
C GLY A 5 26.54 6.91 -24.81
N ALA A 6 27.09 7.87 -25.58
CA ALA A 6 26.43 9.15 -25.75
C ALA A 6 25.12 9.04 -26.50
N VAL A 7 24.10 9.79 -26.04
CA VAL A 7 22.77 9.82 -26.66
C VAL A 7 22.39 11.24 -27.05
N SER A 8 21.60 11.38 -28.11
CA SER A 8 21.11 12.68 -28.59
C SER A 8 19.61 12.60 -28.88
N SER A 9 18.83 13.42 -28.17
CA SER A 9 17.38 13.52 -28.29
C SER A 9 16.65 12.16 -28.26
N SER A 10 17.09 11.25 -27.42
CA SER A 10 16.56 9.89 -27.31
C SER A 10 15.74 9.72 -26.04
N LYS A 11 14.70 8.90 -26.12
CA LYS A 11 13.98 8.36 -24.96
C LYS A 11 14.57 7.03 -24.44
N GLN A 12 15.53 6.48 -25.17
CA GLN A 12 16.20 5.25 -24.81
C GLN A 12 17.63 5.57 -24.36
N LEU A 13 17.97 5.04 -23.20
CA LEU A 13 19.30 5.12 -22.62
C LEU A 13 19.82 3.73 -22.30
N THR A 14 21.09 3.48 -22.52
CA THR A 14 21.79 2.35 -21.90
C THR A 14 22.49 2.87 -20.65
N LEU A 15 22.22 2.23 -19.52
CA LEU A 15 22.78 2.58 -18.22
C LEU A 15 23.56 1.40 -17.66
N ASP A 16 24.68 1.66 -17.03
CA ASP A 16 25.55 0.66 -16.40
C ASP A 16 25.87 0.95 -14.93
N GLY A 17 26.50 -0.02 -14.25
CA GLY A 17 26.91 0.11 -12.85
C GLY A 17 25.78 -0.19 -11.84
N PHE A 18 24.78 -0.97 -12.25
CA PHE A 18 23.73 -1.40 -11.33
C PHE A 18 24.12 -2.65 -10.53
N SER A 19 23.90 -2.59 -9.21
CA SER A 19 23.90 -3.79 -8.35
C SER A 19 22.57 -4.54 -8.40
N ASN A 20 21.45 -3.81 -8.56
CA ASN A 20 20.11 -4.34 -8.73
C ASN A 20 19.46 -3.70 -9.95
N ALA A 21 18.62 -4.47 -10.66
CA ALA A 21 17.93 -3.96 -11.84
C ALA A 21 17.05 -2.74 -11.49
N PRO A 22 17.13 -1.66 -12.28
CA PRO A 22 16.17 -0.56 -12.14
C PRO A 22 14.76 -1.03 -12.52
N THR A 23 13.75 -0.27 -12.09
CA THR A 23 12.36 -0.65 -12.32
C THR A 23 11.54 0.49 -12.92
N SER A 24 10.46 0.14 -13.62
CA SER A 24 9.52 1.13 -14.14
C SER A 24 8.92 1.96 -13.00
N GLY A 25 8.79 3.26 -13.20
CA GLY A 25 8.31 4.23 -12.23
C GLY A 25 9.40 4.89 -11.38
N GLU A 26 10.63 4.36 -11.37
CA GLU A 26 11.77 5.04 -10.73
C GLU A 26 12.13 6.32 -11.48
N LYS A 27 12.59 7.30 -10.71
CA LYS A 27 12.96 8.60 -11.22
C LYS A 27 14.43 8.91 -10.96
N PHE A 28 15.04 9.62 -11.90
CA PHE A 28 16.45 9.98 -11.81
C PHE A 28 16.76 11.31 -12.51
N LYS A 29 17.93 11.85 -12.20
CA LYS A 29 18.54 13.02 -12.88
C LYS A 29 19.84 12.61 -13.54
N ILE A 30 20.27 13.38 -14.55
CA ILE A 30 21.51 13.15 -15.27
C ILE A 30 22.47 14.29 -14.99
N GLY A 31 23.67 13.97 -14.48
CA GLY A 31 24.70 14.93 -14.13
C GLY A 31 24.19 15.96 -13.12
N ALA A 32 24.59 17.22 -13.32
CA ALA A 32 24.11 18.36 -12.52
C ALA A 32 22.77 18.93 -13.00
N GLY A 33 22.06 18.22 -13.90
CA GLY A 33 20.78 18.66 -14.44
C GLY A 33 19.69 18.68 -13.37
N THR A 34 18.72 19.58 -13.51
CA THR A 34 17.56 19.69 -12.63
C THR A 34 16.34 18.89 -13.13
N THR A 35 16.39 18.47 -14.39
CA THR A 35 15.29 17.71 -15.01
C THR A 35 15.25 16.30 -14.45
N GLU A 36 14.08 15.88 -14.00
CA GLU A 36 13.80 14.53 -13.51
C GLU A 36 13.16 13.71 -14.62
N TYR A 37 13.68 12.50 -14.86
CA TYR A 37 13.21 11.56 -15.86
C TYR A 37 12.59 10.36 -15.18
N THR A 38 11.46 9.85 -15.72
CA THR A 38 10.79 8.67 -15.18
C THR A 38 11.00 7.47 -16.10
N ILE A 39 11.45 6.35 -15.55
CA ILE A 39 11.61 5.08 -16.27
C ILE A 39 10.22 4.52 -16.60
N GLN A 40 9.95 4.31 -17.88
CA GLN A 40 8.72 3.67 -18.38
C GLN A 40 8.89 2.17 -18.57
N SER A 41 10.03 1.73 -19.06
CA SER A 41 10.35 0.30 -19.21
C SER A 41 11.83 0.04 -19.09
N VAL A 42 12.17 -1.22 -18.72
CA VAL A 42 13.55 -1.70 -18.53
C VAL A 42 13.72 -2.99 -19.27
N ASN A 43 14.83 -3.11 -19.99
CA ASN A 43 15.26 -4.32 -20.69
C ASN A 43 16.71 -4.64 -20.34
N ALA A 44 17.00 -5.92 -20.07
CA ALA A 44 18.36 -6.37 -19.84
C ALA A 44 19.12 -6.41 -21.17
N THR A 45 20.40 -5.99 -21.17
CA THR A 45 21.29 -6.09 -22.33
C THR A 45 21.95 -7.46 -22.45
N GLY A 46 21.91 -8.26 -21.38
CA GLY A 46 22.68 -9.50 -21.25
C GLY A 46 24.05 -9.30 -20.59
N VAL A 47 24.46 -8.07 -20.37
CA VAL A 47 25.66 -7.70 -19.59
C VAL A 47 25.26 -7.46 -18.15
N SER A 48 26.01 -8.00 -17.20
CA SER A 48 25.73 -7.85 -15.78
C SER A 48 25.82 -6.38 -15.36
N GLY A 49 24.75 -5.89 -14.71
CA GLY A 49 24.67 -4.50 -14.25
C GLY A 49 24.38 -3.46 -15.33
N GLU A 50 24.08 -3.89 -16.56
CA GLU A 50 23.75 -3.00 -17.68
C GLU A 50 22.31 -3.20 -18.14
N TYR A 51 21.56 -2.10 -18.31
CA TYR A 51 20.16 -2.10 -18.70
C TYR A 51 19.85 -1.03 -19.73
N ILE A 52 18.95 -1.35 -20.66
CA ILE A 52 18.30 -0.37 -21.54
C ILE A 52 17.05 0.13 -20.85
N VAL A 53 16.94 1.44 -20.61
CA VAL A 53 15.76 2.09 -20.04
C VAL A 53 15.09 2.97 -21.07
N ILE A 54 13.77 2.96 -21.09
CA ILE A 54 12.95 3.91 -21.85
C ILE A 54 12.36 4.88 -20.84
N ILE A 55 12.49 6.18 -21.13
CA ILE A 55 12.08 7.27 -20.27
C ILE A 55 10.92 8.08 -20.87
N ASP A 56 10.24 8.84 -20.02
CA ASP A 56 9.05 9.62 -20.36
C ASP A 56 9.30 10.74 -21.38
N GLN A 57 10.48 11.34 -21.36
CA GLN A 57 10.87 12.45 -22.24
C GLN A 57 12.26 12.24 -22.85
N SER A 58 12.51 12.84 -24.01
CA SER A 58 13.81 12.69 -24.68
C SER A 58 14.91 13.49 -23.97
N VAL A 59 16.10 12.94 -24.01
CA VAL A 59 17.29 13.52 -23.40
C VAL A 59 18.50 13.42 -24.32
N SER A 60 19.44 14.33 -24.14
CA SER A 60 20.80 14.23 -24.67
C SER A 60 21.77 14.12 -23.51
N ALA A 61 22.61 13.12 -23.52
CA ALA A 61 23.58 12.86 -22.47
C ALA A 61 24.89 12.41 -23.09
N SER A 62 26.01 12.81 -22.48
CA SER A 62 27.36 12.33 -22.84
C SER A 62 27.55 10.91 -22.30
N ASP A 63 28.47 10.19 -22.93
CA ASP A 63 28.98 8.94 -22.38
C ASP A 63 29.54 9.16 -20.96
N ASN A 64 29.33 8.20 -20.07
CA ASN A 64 29.73 8.27 -18.67
C ASN A 64 29.08 9.41 -17.86
N ALA A 65 28.00 10.04 -18.33
CA ALA A 65 27.24 10.98 -17.51
C ALA A 65 26.66 10.27 -16.28
N THR A 66 26.83 10.88 -15.11
CA THR A 66 26.40 10.32 -13.84
C THR A 66 24.85 10.29 -13.76
N ILE A 67 24.30 9.19 -13.26
CA ILE A 67 22.88 9.03 -12.97
C ILE A 67 22.66 9.07 -11.46
N GLU A 68 21.81 9.98 -11.02
CA GLU A 68 21.37 10.09 -9.62
C GLU A 68 19.89 9.73 -9.50
N PHE A 69 19.60 8.60 -8.87
CA PHE A 69 18.21 8.21 -8.62
C PHE A 69 17.61 9.06 -7.50
N THR A 70 16.46 9.68 -7.77
CA THR A 70 15.68 10.46 -6.80
C THR A 70 14.61 9.63 -6.11
N THR A 71 14.27 8.46 -6.66
CA THR A 71 13.41 7.46 -6.01
C THR A 71 14.02 6.07 -6.14
N SER A 72 13.75 5.20 -5.17
CA SER A 72 14.19 3.81 -5.19
C SER A 72 13.08 2.91 -4.65
N ARG A 73 13.03 1.67 -5.15
CA ARG A 73 12.26 0.58 -4.54
C ARG A 73 13.08 -0.22 -3.54
N VAL A 74 14.38 -0.12 -3.63
CA VAL A 74 15.32 -0.90 -2.82
C VAL A 74 15.85 -0.04 -1.68
N PHE A 75 15.66 -0.52 -0.47
CA PHE A 75 16.14 0.10 0.76
C PHE A 75 17.09 -0.88 1.46
N THR A 76 18.18 -0.35 2.00
CA THR A 76 19.27 -1.14 2.61
C THR A 76 19.51 -0.69 4.05
N GLY A 77 20.33 -1.46 4.79
CA GLY A 77 20.68 -1.14 6.17
C GLY A 77 19.59 -1.52 7.19
N LEU A 78 18.70 -2.43 6.80
CA LEU A 78 17.61 -2.91 7.67
C LEU A 78 18.03 -4.11 8.53
N ASP A 79 19.31 -4.45 8.55
CA ASP A 79 19.95 -5.50 9.35
C ASP A 79 20.70 -4.96 10.58
N THR A 80 20.56 -3.66 10.88
CA THR A 80 21.25 -3.01 12.00
C THR A 80 20.32 -2.88 13.21
N ASP A 81 20.13 -1.71 13.76
CA ASP A 81 19.28 -1.49 14.94
C ASP A 81 18.03 -0.65 14.57
N PRO A 82 16.81 -1.22 14.62
CA PRO A 82 16.49 -2.63 14.93
C PRO A 82 16.78 -3.59 13.78
N ASP A 83 17.28 -4.79 14.08
CA ASP A 83 17.47 -5.86 13.09
C ASP A 83 16.12 -6.40 12.60
N LEU A 84 15.81 -6.13 11.34
CA LEU A 84 14.59 -6.55 10.68
C LEU A 84 14.79 -7.76 9.74
N THR A 85 15.98 -8.36 9.75
CA THR A 85 16.33 -9.51 8.90
C THR A 85 15.30 -10.64 9.02
N GLY A 86 14.82 -11.11 7.86
CA GLY A 86 13.80 -12.16 7.78
C GLY A 86 12.39 -11.74 8.19
N LYS A 87 12.19 -10.49 8.59
CA LYS A 87 10.87 -9.96 8.93
C LYS A 87 10.20 -9.38 7.68
N THR A 88 8.87 -9.49 7.63
CA THR A 88 8.07 -8.76 6.66
C THR A 88 7.86 -7.35 7.17
N VAL A 89 8.35 -6.39 6.41
CA VAL A 89 8.24 -4.96 6.68
C VAL A 89 7.31 -4.29 5.68
N HIS A 90 6.73 -3.19 6.08
CA HIS A 90 5.86 -2.35 5.25
C HIS A 90 6.48 -0.97 5.13
N ALA A 91 6.28 -0.34 3.96
CA ALA A 91 6.77 1.01 3.72
C ALA A 91 5.58 1.97 3.48
N THR A 92 5.60 3.08 4.18
CA THR A 92 4.62 4.18 4.08
C THR A 92 5.33 5.52 4.03
N SER A 93 4.69 6.53 3.47
CA SER A 93 5.12 7.92 3.63
C SER A 93 3.90 8.83 3.74
N GLY A 94 4.15 10.08 4.11
CA GLY A 94 3.12 11.11 4.20
C GLY A 94 2.59 11.35 5.59
N SER A 95 1.74 12.36 5.70
CA SER A 95 1.13 12.81 6.94
C SER A 95 -0.36 12.48 6.95
N ASN A 96 -0.83 11.95 8.07
CA ASN A 96 -2.24 11.70 8.29
C ASN A 96 -3.08 13.00 8.36
N GLU A 97 -2.44 14.14 8.59
CA GLU A 97 -3.10 15.45 8.64
C GLU A 97 -3.36 16.01 7.23
N ASP A 98 -2.43 15.73 6.31
CA ASP A 98 -2.46 16.27 4.95
C ASP A 98 -3.17 15.36 3.93
N ASP A 99 -3.68 14.18 4.35
CA ASP A 99 -4.29 13.17 3.46
C ASP A 99 -3.40 12.69 2.31
N ASP A 100 -2.08 12.71 2.51
CA ASP A 100 -1.09 12.35 1.50
C ASP A 100 -0.41 11.01 1.77
N ILE A 101 -0.97 10.19 2.66
CA ILE A 101 -0.40 8.90 3.00
C ILE A 101 -0.33 8.00 1.77
N ARG A 102 0.87 7.48 1.53
CA ARG A 102 1.14 6.48 0.50
C ARG A 102 1.64 5.20 1.11
N TYR A 103 1.16 4.10 0.58
CA TYR A 103 1.63 2.76 0.91
C TYR A 103 2.42 2.20 -0.27
N TYR A 104 3.67 1.83 -0.03
CA TYR A 104 4.59 1.36 -1.07
C TYR A 104 4.65 -0.16 -1.18
N GLY A 105 3.92 -0.86 -0.34
CA GLY A 105 3.86 -2.31 -0.30
C GLY A 105 4.60 -2.90 0.89
N SER A 106 4.76 -4.21 0.86
CA SER A 106 5.50 -4.97 1.86
C SER A 106 6.65 -5.74 1.20
N SER A 107 7.68 -6.03 1.97
CA SER A 107 8.83 -6.82 1.55
C SER A 107 9.38 -7.60 2.72
N THR A 108 9.95 -8.78 2.46
CA THR A 108 10.74 -9.49 3.46
C THR A 108 12.19 -9.02 3.37
N VAL A 109 12.75 -8.60 4.49
CA VAL A 109 14.14 -8.15 4.56
C VAL A 109 15.07 -9.34 4.36
N SER A 110 16.01 -9.22 3.42
CA SER A 110 17.00 -10.25 3.13
C SER A 110 18.07 -10.34 4.23
N SER A 111 18.92 -11.37 4.18
CA SER A 111 20.03 -11.54 5.11
C SER A 111 21.10 -10.43 5.03
N GLY A 112 21.07 -9.62 3.97
CA GLY A 112 21.94 -8.45 3.83
C GLY A 112 21.23 -7.13 4.14
N GLY A 113 20.11 -7.16 4.88
CA GLY A 113 19.37 -5.96 5.29
C GLY A 113 18.68 -5.22 4.15
N VAL A 114 18.32 -5.92 3.05
CA VAL A 114 17.72 -5.31 1.87
C VAL A 114 16.23 -5.65 1.79
N ALA A 115 15.40 -4.63 1.59
CA ALA A 115 13.99 -4.76 1.25
C ALA A 115 13.70 -4.15 -0.13
N ASN A 116 12.81 -4.80 -0.91
CA ASN A 116 12.40 -4.34 -2.23
C ASN A 116 10.87 -4.19 -2.28
N PHE A 117 10.40 -2.96 -2.34
CA PHE A 117 8.98 -2.62 -2.32
C PHE A 117 8.35 -2.57 -3.71
N GLN A 118 7.02 -2.58 -3.76
CA GLN A 118 6.27 -2.60 -5.02
C GLN A 118 6.33 -1.28 -5.77
N LEU A 119 6.38 -0.17 -5.05
CA LEU A 119 6.42 1.19 -5.59
C LEU A 119 7.70 1.91 -5.18
N PRO A 120 8.25 2.78 -6.06
CA PRO A 120 9.43 3.57 -5.72
C PRO A 120 9.08 4.74 -4.79
N ALA A 121 9.94 5.01 -3.83
CA ALA A 121 9.84 6.15 -2.92
C ALA A 121 11.13 6.96 -2.88
N SER A 122 11.02 8.27 -2.68
CA SER A 122 12.18 9.13 -2.39
C SER A 122 12.58 9.06 -0.92
N ALA A 123 11.58 8.92 -0.05
CA ALA A 123 11.72 8.65 1.38
C ALA A 123 10.48 7.91 1.84
N CYS A 124 10.64 7.01 2.80
CA CYS A 124 9.52 6.31 3.43
C CYS A 124 9.90 5.84 4.83
N ASP A 125 8.88 5.66 5.66
CA ASP A 125 8.99 5.00 6.94
C ASP A 125 8.83 3.49 6.72
N ILE A 126 9.79 2.71 7.23
CA ILE A 126 9.79 1.26 7.10
C ILE A 126 9.65 0.64 8.49
N GLY A 127 8.70 -0.26 8.65
CA GLY A 127 8.46 -0.87 9.94
C GLY A 127 7.65 -2.15 9.87
N LEU A 128 7.53 -2.78 11.04
CA LEU A 128 6.66 -3.93 11.24
C LEU A 128 5.21 -3.46 11.36
N THR A 129 4.29 -4.28 10.89
CA THR A 129 2.86 -4.07 11.10
C THR A 129 2.31 -5.03 12.13
N TYR A 130 1.15 -4.70 12.64
CA TYR A 130 0.30 -5.59 13.44
C TYR A 130 -1.12 -5.54 12.88
N THR A 131 -1.85 -6.63 13.05
CA THR A 131 -3.27 -6.66 12.70
C THR A 131 -4.07 -5.96 13.79
N VAL A 132 -4.82 -4.94 13.38
CA VAL A 132 -5.85 -4.35 14.23
C VAL A 132 -7.13 -5.12 14.01
N GLU A 133 -7.79 -5.52 15.09
CA GLU A 133 -9.08 -6.20 15.03
C GLU A 133 -10.05 -5.59 16.04
N ILE A 134 -11.25 -5.28 15.57
CA ILE A 134 -12.35 -4.77 16.35
C ILE A 134 -13.52 -5.73 16.13
N GLU A 135 -13.97 -6.39 17.19
CA GLU A 135 -15.13 -7.24 17.16
C GLU A 135 -16.26 -6.60 17.98
N THR A 136 -17.44 -6.44 17.38
CA THR A 136 -18.61 -5.97 18.11
C THR A 136 -19.12 -7.06 19.04
N LEU A 137 -19.74 -6.68 20.14
CA LEU A 137 -20.50 -7.66 20.92
C LEU A 137 -21.63 -8.23 20.09
N PRO A 138 -22.06 -9.48 20.38
CA PRO A 138 -23.22 -10.06 19.73
C PRO A 138 -24.43 -9.12 19.86
N MET A 139 -25.02 -8.80 18.71
CA MET A 139 -26.13 -7.86 18.65
C MET A 139 -27.38 -8.54 19.16
N ASP A 140 -27.91 -8.07 20.26
CA ASP A 140 -29.16 -8.52 20.83
C ASP A 140 -30.21 -7.38 20.83
N SER A 141 -31.46 -7.71 20.60
CA SER A 141 -32.55 -6.73 20.72
C SER A 141 -33.01 -6.67 22.17
N VAL A 142 -32.85 -5.51 22.75
CA VAL A 142 -33.39 -5.22 24.09
C VAL A 142 -34.91 -5.04 24.07
N THR A 143 -35.49 -4.84 22.87
CA THR A 143 -36.94 -4.64 22.71
C THR A 143 -37.62 -5.99 22.45
N PRO A 144 -38.45 -6.47 23.37
CA PRO A 144 -39.20 -7.70 23.12
C PRO A 144 -40.07 -7.51 21.88
N VAL A 145 -39.88 -8.39 20.89
CA VAL A 145 -40.81 -8.44 19.76
C VAL A 145 -42.17 -8.81 20.30
N ARG A 146 -43.17 -7.98 20.02
CA ARG A 146 -44.53 -8.12 20.55
C ARG A 146 -45.03 -9.54 20.32
N GLY A 147 -45.16 -10.33 21.38
CA GLY A 147 -45.69 -11.72 21.34
C GLY A 147 -44.64 -12.84 21.34
N LEU A 148 -43.32 -12.54 21.24
CA LEU A 148 -42.27 -13.57 21.19
C LEU A 148 -41.39 -13.65 22.47
N GLY A 149 -41.56 -12.75 23.43
CA GLY A 149 -40.69 -12.70 24.61
C GLY A 149 -39.25 -12.29 24.31
N SER A 150 -38.28 -12.85 25.03
CA SER A 150 -36.87 -12.64 24.80
C SER A 150 -36.43 -13.27 23.48
N THR A 151 -35.69 -12.53 22.66
CA THR A 151 -35.07 -13.04 21.41
C THR A 151 -33.72 -13.72 21.65
N TYR A 152 -33.32 -13.83 22.91
CA TYR A 152 -32.05 -14.48 23.28
C TYR A 152 -32.05 -15.96 22.86
N GLY A 153 -30.96 -16.35 22.13
CA GLY A 153 -30.83 -17.72 21.64
C GLY A 153 -31.52 -18.02 20.31
N LEU A 154 -32.31 -17.08 19.76
CA LEU A 154 -32.87 -17.24 18.42
C LEU A 154 -31.83 -16.93 17.35
N PRO A 155 -31.79 -17.69 16.22
CA PRO A 155 -30.96 -17.35 15.09
C PRO A 155 -31.33 -15.97 14.53
N ARG A 156 -30.32 -15.12 14.35
CA ARG A 156 -30.45 -13.76 13.85
C ARG A 156 -29.51 -13.52 12.69
N LYS A 157 -29.82 -12.54 11.86
CA LYS A 157 -29.01 -12.15 10.73
C LYS A 157 -28.71 -10.65 10.80
N ILE A 158 -27.45 -10.30 10.62
CA ILE A 158 -27.07 -8.95 10.29
C ILE A 158 -27.21 -8.81 8.78
N GLY A 159 -28.26 -8.13 8.31
CA GLY A 159 -28.50 -7.96 6.88
C GLY A 159 -27.63 -6.88 6.26
N LYS A 160 -27.41 -5.81 7.01
CA LYS A 160 -26.64 -4.66 6.56
C LYS A 160 -25.87 -4.05 7.72
N THR A 161 -24.61 -3.74 7.50
CA THR A 161 -23.78 -2.93 8.40
C THR A 161 -23.38 -1.65 7.68
N ILE A 162 -23.63 -0.51 8.28
CA ILE A 162 -23.26 0.81 7.79
C ILE A 162 -22.07 1.26 8.62
N LEU A 163 -20.94 1.47 7.98
CA LEU A 163 -19.75 2.05 8.59
C LEU A 163 -19.66 3.51 8.20
N GLU A 164 -19.59 4.39 9.20
CA GLU A 164 -19.24 5.79 9.02
C GLU A 164 -17.74 5.95 9.27
N LEU A 165 -17.01 6.35 8.24
CA LEU A 165 -15.55 6.39 8.18
C LEU A 165 -15.06 7.82 8.00
N SER A 166 -13.87 8.11 8.53
CA SER A 166 -13.19 9.39 8.32
C SER A 166 -11.73 9.16 7.98
N LYS A 167 -11.28 9.62 6.80
CA LYS A 167 -9.88 9.49 6.35
C LYS A 167 -9.35 8.05 6.53
N THR A 168 -10.14 7.07 6.10
CA THR A 168 -9.80 5.64 6.19
C THR A 168 -9.28 5.15 4.85
N TYR A 169 -8.13 4.47 4.86
CA TYR A 169 -7.42 4.07 3.64
C TYR A 169 -7.63 2.60 3.28
N ASN A 170 -7.77 1.74 4.26
CA ASN A 170 -8.01 0.31 4.08
C ASN A 170 -8.73 -0.26 5.30
N LEU A 171 -9.63 -1.21 5.08
CA LEU A 171 -10.22 -2.06 6.11
C LEU A 171 -10.85 -3.30 5.50
N GLN A 172 -11.00 -4.32 6.32
CA GLN A 172 -11.75 -5.53 6.03
C GLN A 172 -12.93 -5.64 7.00
N VAL A 173 -14.04 -6.21 6.52
CA VAL A 173 -15.18 -6.53 7.35
C VAL A 173 -15.53 -8.00 7.18
N ASN A 174 -15.57 -8.74 8.28
CA ASN A 174 -15.79 -10.19 8.30
C ASN A 174 -14.83 -10.93 7.33
N GLY A 175 -13.55 -10.49 7.29
CA GLY A 175 -12.52 -11.07 6.44
C GLY A 175 -12.59 -10.67 4.96
N ASN A 176 -13.49 -9.79 4.56
CA ASN A 176 -13.60 -9.30 3.18
C ASN A 176 -13.14 -7.86 3.06
N ASP A 177 -12.33 -7.58 2.04
CA ASP A 177 -11.87 -6.21 1.74
C ASP A 177 -13.04 -5.30 1.39
N VAL A 178 -13.05 -4.11 1.97
CA VAL A 178 -14.02 -3.07 1.64
C VAL A 178 -13.44 -2.12 0.62
N LEU A 179 -14.03 -2.08 -0.57
CA LEU A 179 -13.64 -1.11 -1.60
C LEU A 179 -14.05 0.29 -1.15
N LEU A 180 -13.09 1.07 -0.71
CA LEU A 180 -13.30 2.45 -0.28
C LEU A 180 -13.37 3.41 -1.47
N ASN A 181 -12.51 3.21 -2.47
CA ASN A 181 -12.41 4.05 -3.67
C ASN A 181 -12.47 3.19 -4.93
N ASP A 182 -13.08 3.72 -5.98
CA ASP A 182 -13.29 3.01 -7.25
C ASP A 182 -12.01 2.88 -8.10
N ASN A 183 -10.94 3.57 -7.74
CA ASN A 183 -9.76 3.73 -8.59
C ASN A 183 -8.60 2.76 -8.34
N GLY A 184 -8.75 1.73 -7.54
CA GLY A 184 -7.86 0.56 -7.42
C GLY A 184 -6.32 0.73 -7.30
N LEU A 185 -5.76 1.88 -7.64
CA LEU A 185 -4.32 2.13 -7.82
C LEU A 185 -3.71 3.10 -6.80
N GLN A 186 -4.50 3.91 -6.12
CA GLN A 186 -3.99 4.87 -5.14
C GLN A 186 -4.83 4.80 -3.87
N MET A 187 -4.19 4.58 -2.73
CA MET A 187 -4.83 4.71 -1.44
C MET A 187 -5.11 6.19 -1.20
N VAL A 188 -6.39 6.55 -1.24
CA VAL A 188 -6.88 7.88 -0.89
C VAL A 188 -7.77 7.75 0.31
N GLY A 189 -7.63 8.63 1.29
CA GLY A 189 -8.44 8.62 2.50
C GLY A 189 -9.92 8.80 2.20
N PHE A 190 -10.73 7.79 2.51
CA PHE A 190 -12.17 7.82 2.33
C PHE A 190 -12.85 8.42 3.56
N THR A 191 -13.74 9.38 3.33
CA THR A 191 -14.64 9.94 4.36
C THR A 191 -16.07 9.81 3.88
N GLY A 192 -16.91 9.15 4.67
CA GLY A 192 -18.31 8.92 4.31
C GLY A 192 -18.85 7.62 4.89
N LYS A 193 -19.98 7.17 4.34
CA LYS A 193 -20.64 5.93 4.74
C LYS A 193 -20.42 4.84 3.72
N LYS A 194 -20.16 3.62 4.21
CA LYS A 194 -20.11 2.40 3.40
C LYS A 194 -21.11 1.39 3.93
N ASP A 195 -21.88 0.86 3.01
CA ASP A 195 -22.88 -0.17 3.26
C ASP A 195 -22.28 -1.55 2.96
N ILE A 196 -22.35 -2.45 3.93
CA ILE A 196 -21.80 -3.79 3.83
C ILE A 196 -22.91 -4.78 4.11
N HIS A 197 -23.16 -5.68 3.16
CA HIS A 197 -24.16 -6.71 3.29
C HIS A 197 -23.53 -8.02 3.76
N THR A 198 -24.12 -8.61 4.81
CA THR A 198 -23.65 -9.87 5.38
C THR A 198 -24.71 -10.94 5.12
N LEU A 199 -24.25 -12.15 4.78
CA LEU A 199 -25.11 -13.30 4.57
C LEU A 199 -25.04 -14.26 5.75
N GLY A 200 -26.16 -14.95 6.01
CA GLY A 200 -26.24 -16.01 7.02
C GLY A 200 -26.92 -15.60 8.31
N TYR A 201 -27.35 -16.62 9.05
CA TYR A 201 -27.93 -16.51 10.39
C TYR A 201 -26.96 -17.05 11.43
N SER A 202 -26.89 -16.42 12.59
CA SER A 202 -26.09 -16.85 13.74
C SER A 202 -26.87 -16.65 15.03
N GLN A 203 -26.57 -17.43 16.05
CA GLN A 203 -27.09 -17.19 17.41
C GLN A 203 -26.38 -16.01 18.09
N THR A 204 -25.12 -15.74 17.65
CA THR A 204 -24.29 -14.68 18.19
C THR A 204 -23.75 -13.82 17.04
N PRO A 205 -24.62 -13.07 16.31
CA PRO A 205 -24.18 -12.27 15.18
C PRO A 205 -23.32 -11.10 15.67
N ASN A 206 -22.11 -11.02 15.15
CA ASN A 206 -21.15 -9.94 15.38
C ASN A 206 -20.62 -9.40 14.06
N VAL A 207 -19.93 -8.28 14.12
CA VAL A 207 -19.20 -7.69 13.00
C VAL A 207 -17.75 -7.59 13.43
N THR A 208 -16.87 -8.21 12.66
CA THR A 208 -15.42 -8.10 12.84
C THR A 208 -14.87 -7.14 11.80
N ILE A 209 -14.14 -6.13 12.26
CA ILE A 209 -13.44 -5.17 11.41
C ILE A 209 -11.96 -5.34 11.67
N SER A 210 -11.18 -5.56 10.60
CA SER A 210 -9.74 -5.77 10.73
C SER A 210 -8.96 -4.96 9.72
N GLN A 211 -7.68 -4.74 10.03
CA GLN A 211 -6.72 -4.11 9.15
C GLN A 211 -5.34 -4.69 9.40
N SER A 212 -4.66 -5.11 8.33
CA SER A 212 -3.30 -5.65 8.36
C SER A 212 -2.27 -4.75 7.70
N VAL A 213 -2.71 -3.69 7.03
CA VAL A 213 -1.84 -2.71 6.36
C VAL A 213 -1.65 -1.50 7.28
N PRO A 214 -0.41 -0.98 7.46
CA PRO A 214 -0.13 0.12 8.39
C PRO A 214 -0.52 1.48 7.79
N VAL A 215 -1.81 1.67 7.54
CA VAL A 215 -2.39 2.93 7.08
C VAL A 215 -3.53 3.33 8.02
N PRO A 216 -3.91 4.60 8.08
CA PRO A 216 -4.97 5.05 9.00
C PRO A 216 -6.32 4.38 8.76
N MET A 217 -6.95 3.97 9.84
CA MET A 217 -8.33 3.50 9.90
C MET A 217 -9.05 4.28 11.02
N ARG A 218 -10.05 5.05 10.65
CA ARG A 218 -10.87 5.82 11.60
C ARG A 218 -12.35 5.49 11.39
N ILE A 219 -12.93 4.81 12.35
CA ILE A 219 -14.34 4.45 12.38
C ILE A 219 -15.04 5.41 13.32
N VAL A 220 -16.00 6.18 12.79
CA VAL A 220 -16.80 7.14 13.55
C VAL A 220 -18.00 6.46 14.17
N ALA A 221 -18.69 5.61 13.39
CA ALA A 221 -19.85 4.88 13.86
C ALA A 221 -20.02 3.55 13.11
N ILE A 222 -20.63 2.59 13.81
CA ILE A 222 -21.08 1.29 13.26
C ILE A 222 -22.56 1.18 13.53
N THR A 223 -23.37 1.02 12.49
CA THR A 223 -24.81 0.80 12.59
C THR A 223 -25.17 -0.49 11.87
N SER A 224 -25.87 -1.39 12.51
CA SER A 224 -26.24 -2.67 11.92
C SER A 224 -27.75 -2.87 11.95
N GLU A 225 -28.30 -3.41 10.86
CA GLU A 225 -29.68 -3.83 10.75
C GLU A 225 -29.75 -5.33 11.05
N VAL A 226 -30.48 -5.70 12.10
CA VAL A 226 -30.63 -7.08 12.55
C VAL A 226 -32.02 -7.59 12.23
N TYR A 227 -32.05 -8.76 11.61
CA TYR A 227 -33.32 -9.49 11.27
C TYR A 227 -33.44 -10.78 12.10
N TYR A 228 -34.66 -11.14 12.46
CA TYR A 228 -35.03 -12.29 13.25
C TYR A 228 -35.75 -13.34 12.41
#